data_c84ac67e1d72c2f8bcdddebf6719e79f
#
_entry.id   c84ac67e1d72c2f8bcdddebf6719e79f
#
_cell.length_a   1.000
_cell.length_b   1.000
_cell.length_c   1.000
_cell.angle_alpha   90.00
_cell.angle_beta   90.00
_cell.angle_gamma   90.00
#
_symmetry.space_group_name_H-M   'P 1'
#
loop_
_entity.id
_entity.type
_entity.pdbx_description
1 polymer ?
#
loop_
_entity_poly.entity_id
_entity_poly.type
_entity_poly.pdbx_seq_one_letter_code
_entity_poly.pdbx_strand_id
1 'polypeptide(L)'
;SAWVKRTGLSHSSKQVSLLEAWDDTNNFTRIIIESDNKLQILSRVGNQNKIYLQVANLFRDVSAWYHIVVAIDTTNGTANNRARIYVNGVESEVSGRVNPDQNYDSHINSTTALYIGKTTETTLDGYLAEVNFIDGAQKAPADFGETGDYGEWKPIAYSGSYGTNGFYLPFKQDYTVEGFSAVTYRGEGGSRYVGGVGFQPDFVWIKRRNGTGSHRLTDAVRGAGIDFSSDETGAEATGNNCSAFHPDGFTNGGNSDDSGDSYVAWNWDMGGSNATNTAGSITSTVRASTTYGQSIVTYTGTGSVATVGHGLDSAPNMV
;
A
#
# COMPACT_ATOMS: atom_id res chain seq x y z
N SER A 1 -3.98 -5.35 16.79
CA SER A 1 -4.74 -4.28 16.15
C SER A 1 -4.54 -4.35 14.64
N ALA A 2 -5.59 -4.10 13.90
CA ALA A 2 -5.54 -4.01 12.43
C ALA A 2 -6.72 -3.17 11.90
N TRP A 3 -6.49 -2.46 10.80
CA TRP A 3 -7.54 -1.89 9.97
C TRP A 3 -7.84 -2.87 8.83
N VAL A 4 -9.12 -3.16 8.64
CA VAL A 4 -9.60 -4.17 7.69
C VAL A 4 -10.70 -3.58 6.82
N LYS A 5 -10.59 -3.76 5.51
CA LYS A 5 -11.66 -3.45 4.56
C LYS A 5 -11.90 -4.68 3.70
N ARG A 6 -13.16 -5.07 3.57
CA ARG A 6 -13.58 -6.23 2.77
C ARG A 6 -13.87 -5.80 1.34
N THR A 7 -13.68 -6.71 0.37
CA THR A 7 -14.08 -6.49 -1.03
C THR A 7 -15.39 -7.19 -1.37
N GLY A 8 -15.81 -8.16 -0.55
CA GLY A 8 -17.06 -8.89 -0.72
C GLY A 8 -17.63 -9.41 0.59
N LEU A 9 -18.90 -9.81 0.57
CA LEU A 9 -19.53 -10.44 1.71
C LEU A 9 -19.17 -11.93 1.78
N SER A 10 -19.02 -12.45 3.00
CA SER A 10 -18.91 -13.88 3.25
C SER A 10 -20.23 -14.56 2.87
N HIS A 11 -20.15 -15.69 2.20
CA HIS A 11 -21.28 -16.55 1.89
C HIS A 11 -20.84 -18.01 2.06
N SER A 12 -21.76 -18.91 2.14
CA SER A 12 -21.78 -20.30 2.63
C SER A 12 -20.48 -21.14 2.63
N SER A 13 -19.36 -20.63 2.13
CA SER A 13 -18.05 -21.31 2.10
C SER A 13 -16.85 -20.37 2.22
N LYS A 14 -17.04 -19.07 2.45
CA LYS A 14 -15.93 -18.11 2.50
C LYS A 14 -15.91 -17.35 3.82
N GLN A 15 -14.94 -17.67 4.64
CA GLN A 15 -14.51 -16.89 5.80
C GLN A 15 -13.48 -15.83 5.33
N VAL A 16 -13.39 -14.73 6.04
CA VAL A 16 -12.34 -13.73 5.82
C VAL A 16 -11.30 -13.88 6.91
N SER A 17 -10.11 -14.29 6.52
CA SER A 17 -9.01 -14.58 7.44
C SER A 17 -8.24 -13.32 7.78
N LEU A 18 -8.12 -13.00 9.06
CA LEU A 18 -7.30 -11.88 9.53
C LEU A 18 -5.97 -12.37 10.10
N LEU A 19 -6.01 -13.40 10.94
CA LEU A 19 -4.83 -13.95 11.59
C LEU A 19 -5.07 -15.41 11.96
N GLU A 20 -4.06 -16.26 11.81
CA GLU A 20 -4.09 -17.64 12.27
C GLU A 20 -2.71 -18.12 12.72
N ALA A 21 -2.68 -18.82 13.87
CA ALA A 21 -1.59 -19.70 14.27
C ALA A 21 -2.13 -21.13 14.26
N TRP A 22 -1.63 -21.97 13.36
CA TRP A 22 -2.18 -23.29 13.05
C TRP A 22 -1.13 -24.38 13.26
N ASP A 23 -1.47 -25.35 14.07
CA ASP A 23 -0.70 -26.58 14.26
C ASP A 23 -1.41 -27.76 13.55
N ASP A 24 -2.68 -28.02 13.93
CA ASP A 24 -3.56 -28.99 13.29
C ASP A 24 -5.05 -28.60 13.48
N THR A 25 -5.97 -29.44 12.99
CA THR A 25 -7.43 -29.20 13.06
C THR A 25 -8.01 -29.09 14.46
N ASN A 26 -7.29 -29.58 15.47
CA ASN A 26 -7.69 -29.58 16.88
C ASN A 26 -6.92 -28.55 17.71
N ASN A 27 -5.84 -28.01 17.18
CA ASN A 27 -4.88 -27.16 17.87
C ASN A 27 -4.54 -25.93 17.01
N PHE A 28 -5.19 -24.80 17.30
CA PHE A 28 -4.99 -23.54 16.58
C PHE A 28 -5.55 -22.33 17.33
N THR A 29 -5.16 -21.15 16.91
CA THR A 29 -5.83 -19.89 17.29
C THR A 29 -6.00 -19.03 16.06
N ARG A 30 -7.22 -18.54 15.80
CA ARG A 30 -7.52 -17.71 14.62
C ARG A 30 -8.47 -16.56 14.93
N ILE A 31 -8.32 -15.49 14.15
CA ILE A 31 -9.21 -14.33 14.11
C ILE A 31 -9.76 -14.23 12.69
N ILE A 32 -11.07 -14.36 12.55
CA ILE A 32 -11.73 -14.43 11.25
C ILE A 32 -13.04 -13.67 11.26
N ILE A 33 -13.54 -13.29 10.08
CA ILE A 33 -14.95 -12.96 9.89
C ILE A 33 -15.59 -14.19 9.27
N GLU A 34 -16.54 -14.77 10.00
CA GLU A 34 -17.24 -16.00 9.63
C GLU A 34 -18.18 -15.81 8.44
N SER A 35 -18.72 -16.92 7.94
CA SER A 35 -19.69 -16.94 6.84
C SER A 35 -21.00 -16.20 7.15
N ASP A 36 -21.34 -16.03 8.42
CA ASP A 36 -22.46 -15.20 8.90
C ASP A 36 -22.13 -13.70 8.99
N ASN A 37 -20.92 -13.29 8.57
CA ASN A 37 -20.37 -11.93 8.62
C ASN A 37 -20.11 -11.41 10.03
N LYS A 38 -19.92 -12.27 11.02
CA LYS A 38 -19.52 -11.90 12.37
C LYS A 38 -18.03 -12.11 12.59
N LEU A 39 -17.41 -11.18 13.27
CA LEU A 39 -16.02 -11.32 13.70
C LEU A 39 -15.94 -12.32 14.87
N GLN A 40 -14.95 -13.20 14.81
CA GLN A 40 -14.72 -14.24 15.80
C GLN A 40 -13.23 -14.37 16.12
N ILE A 41 -12.92 -14.57 17.41
CA ILE A 41 -11.68 -15.21 17.84
C ILE A 41 -11.99 -16.62 18.34
N LEU A 42 -11.24 -17.59 17.85
CA LEU A 42 -11.35 -18.99 18.25
C LEU A 42 -9.97 -19.57 18.53
N SER A 43 -9.77 -20.12 19.73
CA SER A 43 -8.60 -20.91 20.07
C SER A 43 -9.04 -22.30 20.52
N ARG A 44 -8.45 -23.34 19.95
CA ARG A 44 -8.69 -24.74 20.29
C ARG A 44 -7.43 -25.44 20.76
N VAL A 45 -7.60 -26.34 21.72
CA VAL A 45 -6.60 -27.33 22.13
C VAL A 45 -7.31 -28.65 22.35
N GLY A 46 -6.85 -29.73 21.71
CA GLY A 46 -7.46 -31.05 21.79
C GLY A 46 -8.95 -31.05 21.39
N ASN A 47 -9.32 -30.29 20.38
CA ASN A 47 -10.69 -30.10 19.89
C ASN A 47 -11.65 -29.41 20.89
N GLN A 48 -11.13 -28.81 21.95
CA GLN A 48 -11.92 -28.03 22.90
C GLN A 48 -11.69 -26.52 22.69
N ASN A 49 -12.74 -25.73 22.70
CA ASN A 49 -12.62 -24.28 22.62
C ASN A 49 -12.04 -23.75 23.94
N LYS A 50 -10.86 -23.13 23.86
CA LYS A 50 -10.18 -22.46 24.97
C LYS A 50 -10.43 -20.96 24.99
N ILE A 51 -10.59 -20.36 23.82
CA ILE A 51 -11.09 -19.01 23.63
C ILE A 51 -12.18 -19.11 22.55
N TYR A 52 -13.32 -18.50 22.80
CA TYR A 52 -14.35 -18.28 21.79
C TYR A 52 -15.06 -16.98 22.11
N LEU A 53 -14.90 -15.97 21.27
CA LEU A 53 -15.68 -14.75 21.30
C LEU A 53 -16.19 -14.48 19.91
N GLN A 54 -17.51 -14.36 19.76
CA GLN A 54 -18.12 -13.95 18.52
C GLN A 54 -18.85 -12.63 18.73
N VAL A 55 -18.51 -11.61 17.97
CA VAL A 55 -19.13 -10.28 18.03
C VAL A 55 -20.59 -10.36 17.58
N ALA A 56 -21.48 -9.63 18.26
CA ALA A 56 -22.90 -9.60 17.90
C ALA A 56 -23.16 -8.86 16.57
N ASN A 57 -22.34 -7.84 16.27
CA ASN A 57 -22.50 -7.00 15.09
C ASN A 57 -22.05 -7.70 13.80
N LEU A 58 -22.64 -7.27 12.69
CA LEU A 58 -22.38 -7.79 11.35
C LEU A 58 -21.45 -6.85 10.57
N PHE A 59 -20.41 -7.40 9.98
CA PHE A 59 -19.42 -6.70 9.15
C PHE A 59 -19.83 -6.77 7.67
N ARG A 60 -20.88 -6.04 7.27
CA ARG A 60 -21.47 -6.11 5.92
C ARG A 60 -21.16 -4.93 5.00
N ASP A 61 -20.69 -3.82 5.53
CA ASP A 61 -20.30 -2.69 4.71
C ASP A 61 -18.93 -2.92 4.09
N VAL A 62 -18.90 -3.24 2.81
CA VAL A 62 -17.66 -3.48 2.05
C VAL A 62 -16.98 -2.16 1.63
N SER A 63 -17.62 -1.02 1.81
CA SER A 63 -17.03 0.29 1.54
C SER A 63 -16.26 0.84 2.75
N ALA A 64 -16.59 0.37 3.96
CA ALA A 64 -16.02 0.85 5.21
C ALA A 64 -14.71 0.14 5.59
N TRP A 65 -13.82 0.90 6.25
CA TRP A 65 -12.73 0.36 7.03
C TRP A 65 -13.22 0.08 8.46
N TYR A 66 -12.84 -1.07 8.99
CA TYR A 66 -13.07 -1.46 10.38
C TYR A 66 -11.75 -1.51 11.11
N HIS A 67 -11.60 -0.76 12.19
CA HIS A 67 -10.49 -0.94 13.12
C HIS A 67 -10.84 -2.04 14.10
N ILE A 68 -10.07 -3.11 14.13
CA ILE A 68 -10.28 -4.28 14.99
C ILE A 68 -9.11 -4.36 15.98
N VAL A 69 -9.42 -4.42 17.27
CA VAL A 69 -8.43 -4.72 18.31
C VAL A 69 -8.88 -5.98 19.05
N VAL A 70 -8.03 -6.99 19.09
CA VAL A 70 -8.19 -8.19 19.93
C VAL A 70 -7.17 -8.09 21.06
N ALA A 71 -7.65 -7.95 22.27
CA ALA A 71 -6.85 -7.75 23.47
C ALA A 71 -6.94 -8.99 24.37
N ILE A 72 -5.80 -9.67 24.60
CA ILE A 72 -5.72 -10.90 25.38
C ILE A 72 -4.75 -10.67 26.55
N ASP A 73 -5.22 -10.96 27.77
CA ASP A 73 -4.42 -11.03 28.99
C ASP A 73 -4.95 -12.18 29.86
N THR A 74 -4.41 -13.34 29.65
CA THR A 74 -4.84 -14.56 30.39
C THR A 74 -4.44 -14.55 31.85
N THR A 75 -3.53 -13.66 32.28
CA THR A 75 -3.15 -13.52 33.70
C THR A 75 -4.23 -12.84 34.52
N ASN A 76 -5.15 -12.12 33.89
CA ASN A 76 -6.20 -11.34 34.56
C ASN A 76 -7.09 -12.24 35.45
N GLY A 77 -7.29 -11.83 36.71
CA GLY A 77 -8.13 -12.56 37.67
C GLY A 77 -9.61 -12.67 37.25
N THR A 78 -10.11 -11.67 36.51
CA THR A 78 -11.50 -11.64 36.04
C THR A 78 -11.60 -12.28 34.66
N ALA A 79 -12.31 -13.39 34.55
CA ALA A 79 -12.38 -14.19 33.34
C ALA A 79 -12.80 -13.39 32.08
N ASN A 80 -13.82 -12.51 32.21
CA ASN A 80 -14.30 -11.68 31.09
C ASN A 80 -13.28 -10.65 30.60
N ASN A 81 -12.24 -10.33 31.40
CA ASN A 81 -11.21 -9.38 31.02
C ASN A 81 -10.02 -10.06 30.33
N ARG A 82 -9.97 -11.40 30.32
CA ARG A 82 -8.85 -12.15 29.72
C ARG A 82 -8.82 -12.10 28.20
N ALA A 83 -9.98 -11.92 27.57
CA ALA A 83 -10.09 -11.72 26.13
C ALA A 83 -11.22 -10.75 25.80
N ARG A 84 -10.92 -9.72 24.98
CA ARG A 84 -11.85 -8.67 24.56
C ARG A 84 -11.65 -8.36 23.09
N ILE A 85 -12.72 -7.92 22.44
CA ILE A 85 -12.70 -7.43 21.06
C ILE A 85 -13.25 -6.01 21.05
N TYR A 86 -12.56 -5.14 20.34
CA TYR A 86 -13.01 -3.77 20.10
C TYR A 86 -13.14 -3.53 18.60
N VAL A 87 -14.14 -2.75 18.23
CA VAL A 87 -14.36 -2.32 16.85
C VAL A 87 -14.52 -0.81 16.83
N ASN A 88 -13.73 -0.14 16.00
CA ASN A 88 -13.73 1.33 15.86
C ASN A 88 -13.69 2.05 17.22
N GLY A 89 -12.78 1.64 18.11
CA GLY A 89 -12.57 2.24 19.41
C GLY A 89 -13.49 1.75 20.53
N VAL A 90 -14.56 1.01 20.23
CA VAL A 90 -15.58 0.60 21.20
C VAL A 90 -15.51 -0.90 21.49
N GLU A 91 -15.61 -1.29 22.76
CA GLU A 91 -15.71 -2.72 23.13
C GLU A 91 -17.00 -3.30 22.55
N SER A 92 -16.87 -4.43 21.86
CA SER A 92 -17.98 -5.06 21.17
C SER A 92 -18.74 -6.00 22.10
N GLU A 93 -20.05 -5.96 22.01
CA GLU A 93 -20.90 -7.01 22.58
C GLU A 93 -20.63 -8.34 21.87
N VAL A 94 -20.58 -9.43 22.63
CA VAL A 94 -20.36 -10.77 22.11
C VAL A 94 -21.61 -11.60 22.23
N SER A 95 -21.99 -12.28 21.14
CA SER A 95 -23.14 -13.18 21.07
C SER A 95 -22.84 -14.60 21.57
N GLY A 96 -21.55 -14.93 21.69
CA GLY A 96 -21.06 -16.21 22.23
C GLY A 96 -19.70 -16.01 22.89
N ARG A 97 -19.48 -16.68 24.05
CA ARG A 97 -18.27 -16.53 24.83
C ARG A 97 -17.82 -17.82 25.49
N VAL A 98 -16.54 -18.16 25.31
CA VAL A 98 -15.76 -19.04 26.16
C VAL A 98 -14.50 -18.26 26.54
N ASN A 99 -14.34 -17.93 27.80
CA ASN A 99 -13.16 -17.22 28.29
C ASN A 99 -11.97 -18.19 28.42
N PRO A 100 -10.75 -17.72 28.13
CA PRO A 100 -9.55 -18.53 28.41
C PRO A 100 -9.42 -18.84 29.92
N ASP A 101 -8.86 -19.99 30.22
CA ASP A 101 -8.43 -20.30 31.58
C ASP A 101 -7.37 -19.27 32.02
N GLN A 102 -7.24 -19.06 33.32
CA GLN A 102 -6.18 -18.19 33.83
C GLN A 102 -4.81 -18.78 33.48
N ASN A 103 -3.89 -17.94 33.00
CA ASN A 103 -2.55 -18.32 32.52
C ASN A 103 -2.57 -19.30 31.33
N TYR A 104 -3.64 -19.27 30.52
CA TYR A 104 -3.70 -20.07 29.30
C TYR A 104 -2.76 -19.49 28.24
N ASP A 105 -1.90 -20.33 27.67
CA ASP A 105 -1.05 -20.00 26.53
C ASP A 105 -1.73 -20.43 25.23
N SER A 106 -1.96 -19.46 24.34
CA SER A 106 -2.54 -19.71 23.03
C SER A 106 -1.46 -20.03 21.99
N HIS A 107 -1.86 -20.50 20.80
CA HIS A 107 -0.92 -20.73 19.68
C HIS A 107 -0.37 -19.42 19.10
N ILE A 108 -1.02 -18.27 19.34
CA ILE A 108 -0.48 -16.96 19.00
C ILE A 108 0.69 -16.66 19.93
N ASN A 109 1.78 -16.14 19.36
CA ASN A 109 3.02 -15.86 20.09
C ASN A 109 3.70 -17.11 20.67
N SER A 110 3.64 -18.21 19.95
CA SER A 110 4.32 -19.48 20.23
C SER A 110 5.33 -19.79 19.12
N THR A 111 5.85 -21.01 19.08
CA THR A 111 6.69 -21.50 17.97
C THR A 111 5.88 -21.89 16.73
N THR A 112 4.54 -21.87 16.81
CA THR A 112 3.64 -22.12 15.68
C THR A 112 3.70 -20.96 14.70
N ALA A 113 3.76 -21.27 13.41
CA ALA A 113 3.78 -20.25 12.36
C ALA A 113 2.53 -19.37 12.43
N LEU A 114 2.72 -18.04 12.42
CA LEU A 114 1.65 -17.06 12.42
C LEU A 114 1.41 -16.55 10.99
N TYR A 115 0.18 -16.68 10.52
CA TYR A 115 -0.26 -16.20 9.22
C TYR A 115 -1.13 -14.96 9.38
N ILE A 116 -0.90 -13.93 8.55
CA ILE A 116 -1.69 -12.69 8.49
C ILE A 116 -2.39 -12.63 7.14
N GLY A 117 -3.69 -12.36 7.13
CA GLY A 117 -4.52 -12.33 5.93
C GLY A 117 -4.72 -13.72 5.30
N LYS A 118 -4.40 -14.78 6.03
CA LYS A 118 -4.52 -16.16 5.55
C LYS A 118 -4.84 -17.10 6.70
N THR A 119 -5.63 -18.14 6.42
CA THR A 119 -5.68 -19.39 7.20
C THR A 119 -5.23 -20.55 6.30
N THR A 120 -5.17 -21.74 6.85
CA THR A 120 -4.93 -22.96 6.06
C THR A 120 -6.01 -23.21 5.00
N GLU A 121 -7.21 -22.70 5.21
CA GLU A 121 -8.39 -22.95 4.36
C GLU A 121 -8.73 -21.76 3.45
N THR A 122 -8.48 -20.53 3.90
CA THR A 122 -8.93 -19.31 3.19
C THR A 122 -7.88 -18.20 3.24
N THR A 123 -8.02 -17.25 2.32
CA THR A 123 -7.24 -16.00 2.29
C THR A 123 -8.16 -14.81 2.51
N LEU A 124 -7.57 -13.68 2.92
CA LEU A 124 -8.28 -12.42 2.98
C LEU A 124 -8.69 -12.00 1.56
N ASP A 125 -9.98 -11.76 1.38
CA ASP A 125 -10.53 -11.05 0.23
C ASP A 125 -10.82 -9.61 0.67
N GLY A 126 -9.81 -8.75 0.61
CA GLY A 126 -9.86 -7.40 1.18
C GLY A 126 -8.50 -6.73 1.33
N TYR A 127 -8.50 -5.72 2.16
CA TYR A 127 -7.32 -4.90 2.45
C TYR A 127 -7.03 -4.92 3.95
N LEU A 128 -5.74 -4.88 4.30
CA LEU A 128 -5.23 -4.65 5.65
C LEU A 128 -4.40 -3.38 5.66
N ALA A 129 -4.44 -2.66 6.77
CA ALA A 129 -3.56 -1.54 7.05
C ALA A 129 -3.28 -1.46 8.56
N GLU A 130 -2.16 -0.83 8.93
CA GLU A 130 -1.81 -0.54 10.31
C GLU A 130 -1.91 -1.77 11.22
N VAL A 131 -1.34 -2.91 10.80
CA VAL A 131 -1.33 -4.12 11.60
C VAL A 131 -0.25 -4.03 12.67
N ASN A 132 -0.70 -3.98 13.93
CA ASN A 132 0.17 -3.95 15.10
C ASN A 132 -0.02 -5.24 15.90
N PHE A 133 1.04 -5.99 16.11
CA PHE A 133 1.10 -7.12 17.01
C PHE A 133 1.97 -6.76 18.22
N ILE A 134 1.35 -6.71 19.41
CA ILE A 134 2.04 -6.34 20.64
C ILE A 134 2.21 -7.59 21.48
N ASP A 135 3.46 -7.90 21.82
CA ASP A 135 3.83 -9.01 22.70
C ASP A 135 4.06 -8.53 24.14
N GLY A 136 3.51 -9.28 25.09
CA GLY A 136 3.73 -9.08 26.52
C GLY A 136 2.89 -7.99 27.19
N ALA A 137 1.96 -7.34 26.45
CA ALA A 137 1.09 -6.33 27.04
C ALA A 137 -0.28 -6.26 26.35
N GLN A 138 -1.35 -6.22 27.13
CA GLN A 138 -2.68 -5.90 26.63
C GLN A 138 -2.79 -4.40 26.39
N LYS A 139 -3.29 -3.99 25.23
CA LYS A 139 -3.44 -2.60 24.80
C LYS A 139 -4.90 -2.23 24.56
N ALA A 140 -5.20 -0.95 24.76
CA ALA A 140 -6.53 -0.37 24.48
C ALA A 140 -6.62 0.11 23.01
N PRO A 141 -7.83 0.29 22.46
CA PRO A 141 -8.01 0.85 21.12
C PRO A 141 -7.37 2.23 20.94
N ALA A 142 -7.39 3.06 22.00
CA ALA A 142 -6.80 4.39 21.99
C ALA A 142 -5.26 4.41 21.81
N ASP A 143 -4.58 3.27 21.97
CA ASP A 143 -3.16 3.13 21.63
C ASP A 143 -2.92 3.12 20.10
N PHE A 144 -3.97 2.86 19.29
CA PHE A 144 -3.88 2.64 17.83
C PHE A 144 -4.82 3.52 17.01
N GLY A 145 -5.71 4.25 17.66
CA GLY A 145 -6.67 5.12 16.98
C GLY A 145 -7.22 6.20 17.89
N GLU A 146 -7.78 7.23 17.30
CA GLU A 146 -8.40 8.35 17.99
C GLU A 146 -9.66 8.82 17.24
N THR A 147 -10.51 9.58 17.94
CA THR A 147 -11.64 10.27 17.29
C THR A 147 -11.14 11.52 16.61
N GLY A 148 -11.39 11.66 15.32
CA GLY A 148 -11.07 12.84 14.53
C GLY A 148 -12.04 13.99 14.75
N ASP A 149 -11.78 15.12 14.09
CA ASP A 149 -12.51 16.39 14.27
C ASP A 149 -13.99 16.31 13.86
N TYR A 150 -14.35 15.34 13.03
CA TYR A 150 -15.73 15.11 12.56
C TYR A 150 -16.39 13.90 13.23
N GLY A 151 -15.77 13.35 14.29
CA GLY A 151 -16.28 12.20 15.04
C GLY A 151 -15.94 10.85 14.39
N GLU A 152 -15.19 10.82 13.32
CA GLU A 152 -14.68 9.60 12.71
C GLU A 152 -13.59 8.96 13.56
N TRP A 153 -13.53 7.64 13.56
CA TRP A 153 -12.43 6.90 14.18
C TRP A 153 -11.29 6.75 13.15
N LYS A 154 -10.11 7.26 13.46
CA LYS A 154 -8.94 7.30 12.56
C LYS A 154 -7.70 6.66 13.20
N PRO A 155 -6.75 6.14 12.41
CA PRO A 155 -5.52 5.54 12.91
C PRO A 155 -4.57 6.60 13.49
N ILE A 156 -3.82 6.18 14.52
CA ILE A 156 -2.62 6.87 15.02
C ILE A 156 -1.45 5.91 15.06
N ALA A 157 -0.24 6.45 14.98
CA ALA A 157 0.96 5.64 15.13
C ALA A 157 1.10 5.15 16.58
N TYR A 158 1.29 3.84 16.76
CA TYR A 158 1.59 3.28 18.07
C TYR A 158 2.98 3.73 18.55
N SER A 159 3.05 4.33 19.72
CA SER A 159 4.30 4.89 20.29
C SER A 159 4.93 4.02 21.38
N GLY A 160 4.30 2.88 21.71
CA GLY A 160 4.78 1.98 22.76
C GLY A 160 5.78 0.94 22.26
N SER A 161 6.21 0.07 23.18
CA SER A 161 7.04 -1.10 22.84
C SER A 161 6.21 -2.22 22.22
N TYR A 162 6.72 -2.84 21.17
CA TYR A 162 6.12 -4.02 20.54
C TYR A 162 6.41 -5.32 21.31
N GLY A 163 7.36 -5.32 22.25
CA GLY A 163 7.83 -6.52 22.94
C GLY A 163 8.82 -7.33 22.10
N THR A 164 9.11 -8.56 22.53
CA THR A 164 10.17 -9.38 21.92
C THR A 164 9.78 -9.89 20.53
N ASN A 165 8.54 -10.34 20.37
CA ASN A 165 8.04 -10.94 19.13
C ASN A 165 7.01 -10.02 18.42
N GLY A 166 6.77 -8.82 18.96
CA GLY A 166 5.84 -7.88 18.38
C GLY A 166 6.39 -7.20 17.14
N PHE A 167 5.49 -6.74 16.28
CA PHE A 167 5.84 -6.11 15.01
C PHE A 167 4.76 -5.13 14.54
N TYR A 168 5.14 -4.30 13.58
CA TYR A 168 4.25 -3.41 12.86
C TYR A 168 4.35 -3.65 11.35
N LEU A 169 3.20 -3.82 10.71
CA LEU A 169 3.07 -3.91 9.26
C LEU A 169 2.10 -2.81 8.80
N PRO A 170 2.60 -1.71 8.28
CA PRO A 170 1.76 -0.62 7.81
C PRO A 170 0.85 -1.02 6.66
N PHE A 171 1.29 -1.99 5.82
CA PHE A 171 0.70 -2.26 4.51
C PHE A 171 0.43 -0.98 3.72
N LYS A 172 1.06 0.10 4.17
CA LYS A 172 1.16 1.33 3.42
C LYS A 172 2.03 1.02 2.22
N GLN A 173 1.42 1.01 1.08
CA GLN A 173 2.17 0.92 -0.14
C GLN A 173 2.85 2.28 -0.32
N ASP A 174 4.05 2.39 0.21
CA ASP A 174 4.94 3.48 -0.14
C ASP A 174 5.54 3.11 -1.48
N TYR A 175 4.86 3.51 -2.56
CA TYR A 175 5.40 3.39 -3.92
C TYR A 175 6.45 4.46 -4.22
N THR A 176 6.66 5.36 -3.30
CA THR A 176 7.69 6.37 -3.41
C THR A 176 9.04 5.77 -3.03
N VAL A 177 9.68 5.12 -3.98
CA VAL A 177 11.12 5.36 -4.13
C VAL A 177 11.22 6.88 -4.28
N GLU A 178 11.91 7.55 -3.36
CA GLU A 178 11.98 9.01 -3.38
C GLU A 178 12.33 9.47 -4.81
N GLY A 179 11.45 10.31 -5.37
CA GLY A 179 11.57 10.80 -6.75
C GLY A 179 11.20 9.82 -7.87
N PHE A 180 10.59 8.64 -7.55
CA PHE A 180 10.09 7.71 -8.55
C PHE A 180 8.73 7.11 -8.15
N SER A 181 7.80 6.98 -9.10
CA SER A 181 6.50 6.36 -8.90
C SER A 181 6.03 5.63 -10.16
N ALA A 182 5.41 4.48 -9.98
CA ALA A 182 4.79 3.72 -11.06
C ALA A 182 3.28 3.60 -10.84
N VAL A 183 2.51 4.11 -11.79
CA VAL A 183 1.05 4.03 -11.76
C VAL A 183 0.53 3.20 -12.93
N THR A 184 -0.60 2.51 -12.72
CA THR A 184 -1.29 1.77 -13.78
C THR A 184 -2.68 2.33 -13.97
N TYR A 185 -3.12 2.38 -15.23
CA TYR A 185 -4.45 2.88 -15.55
C TYR A 185 -5.02 2.14 -16.76
N ARG A 186 -6.34 2.29 -16.95
CA ARG A 186 -7.05 1.78 -18.11
C ARG A 186 -7.40 2.96 -19.03
N GLY A 187 -7.17 2.81 -20.34
CA GLY A 187 -7.55 3.78 -21.33
C GLY A 187 -9.07 3.87 -21.51
N GLU A 188 -9.57 5.07 -21.73
CA GLU A 188 -10.99 5.38 -21.94
C GLU A 188 -11.27 6.02 -23.31
N GLY A 189 -10.20 6.34 -24.07
CA GLY A 189 -10.30 6.96 -25.39
C GLY A 189 -10.52 8.45 -25.30
N GLY A 190 -9.51 9.20 -24.87
CA GLY A 190 -9.60 10.66 -24.74
C GLY A 190 -8.36 11.29 -24.14
N SER A 191 -8.55 12.41 -23.48
CA SER A 191 -7.51 13.08 -22.70
C SER A 191 -8.02 13.25 -21.28
N ARG A 192 -7.28 12.73 -20.31
CA ARG A 192 -7.70 12.75 -18.92
C ARG A 192 -6.55 12.81 -17.93
N TYR A 193 -6.86 13.22 -16.72
CA TYR A 193 -5.93 13.22 -15.62
C TYR A 193 -5.67 11.80 -15.09
N VAL A 194 -4.40 11.45 -14.93
CA VAL A 194 -3.91 10.23 -14.25
C VAL A 194 -3.17 10.68 -13.00
N GLY A 195 -3.77 10.46 -11.85
CA GLY A 195 -3.23 10.82 -10.53
C GLY A 195 -2.66 9.64 -9.77
N GLY A 196 -2.29 9.90 -8.49
CA GLY A 196 -1.73 8.90 -7.59
C GLY A 196 -0.22 8.70 -7.77
N VAL A 197 0.45 9.65 -8.40
CA VAL A 197 1.91 9.66 -8.55
C VAL A 197 2.61 10.08 -7.26
N GLY A 198 1.99 10.97 -6.45
CA GLY A 198 2.51 11.47 -5.20
C GLY A 198 3.41 12.71 -5.33
N PHE A 199 3.70 13.13 -6.54
CA PHE A 199 4.48 14.34 -6.89
C PHE A 199 4.16 14.78 -8.31
N GLN A 200 4.62 16.00 -8.68
CA GLN A 200 4.57 16.44 -10.08
C GLN A 200 5.71 15.75 -10.84
N PRO A 201 5.39 14.86 -11.81
CA PRO A 201 6.44 14.22 -12.60
C PRO A 201 7.11 15.22 -13.55
N ASP A 202 8.41 15.06 -13.72
CA ASP A 202 9.23 15.78 -14.71
C ASP A 202 9.61 14.90 -15.89
N PHE A 203 9.53 13.60 -15.71
CA PHE A 203 9.69 12.63 -16.79
C PHE A 203 8.64 11.54 -16.62
N VAL A 204 7.91 11.24 -17.70
CA VAL A 204 6.87 10.22 -17.77
C VAL A 204 7.20 9.27 -18.93
N TRP A 205 7.27 7.98 -18.60
CA TRP A 205 7.46 6.90 -19.56
C TRP A 205 6.22 6.02 -19.55
N ILE A 206 5.48 5.97 -20.65
CA ILE A 206 4.22 5.24 -20.76
C ILE A 206 4.38 4.02 -21.65
N LYS A 207 3.78 2.89 -21.24
CA LYS A 207 3.74 1.66 -22.04
C LYS A 207 2.38 0.98 -21.92
N ARG A 208 1.82 0.60 -23.07
CA ARG A 208 0.66 -0.30 -23.15
C ARG A 208 1.07 -1.70 -22.64
N ARG A 209 0.23 -2.30 -21.77
CA ARG A 209 0.52 -3.58 -21.09
C ARG A 209 -0.11 -4.78 -21.79
N ASN A 210 -1.28 -4.62 -22.41
CA ASN A 210 -2.09 -5.70 -22.98
C ASN A 210 -1.97 -5.78 -24.51
N GLY A 211 -0.96 -5.17 -25.10
CA GLY A 211 -0.73 -5.23 -26.56
C GLY A 211 0.59 -4.60 -26.97
N THR A 212 0.83 -4.61 -28.27
CA THR A 212 1.95 -3.90 -28.89
C THR A 212 1.67 -2.41 -28.88
N GLY A 213 2.70 -1.59 -28.79
CA GLY A 213 2.63 -0.14 -28.79
C GLY A 213 3.98 0.41 -28.38
N SER A 214 4.40 1.50 -28.98
CA SER A 214 5.68 2.10 -28.68
C SER A 214 5.75 2.63 -27.26
N HIS A 215 6.95 2.67 -26.72
CA HIS A 215 7.27 3.34 -25.46
C HIS A 215 7.23 4.84 -25.65
N ARG A 216 6.39 5.56 -24.93
CA ARG A 216 6.23 7.01 -25.04
C ARG A 216 6.90 7.74 -23.89
N LEU A 217 7.79 8.66 -24.22
CA LEU A 217 8.64 9.38 -23.28
C LEU A 217 8.43 10.88 -23.43
N THR A 218 7.92 11.51 -22.37
CA THR A 218 7.69 12.96 -22.30
C THR A 218 8.41 13.53 -21.08
N ASP A 219 9.03 14.69 -21.21
CA ASP A 219 9.73 15.34 -20.11
C ASP A 219 9.51 16.85 -20.05
N ALA A 220 9.79 17.39 -18.86
CA ALA A 220 9.59 18.79 -18.55
C ALA A 220 10.65 19.73 -19.14
N VAL A 221 11.76 19.22 -19.67
CA VAL A 221 12.80 20.03 -20.32
C VAL A 221 12.37 20.37 -21.75
N ARG A 222 11.88 19.38 -22.49
CA ARG A 222 11.32 19.57 -23.84
C ARG A 222 9.91 20.16 -23.81
N GLY A 223 9.17 19.89 -22.76
CA GLY A 223 7.80 20.36 -22.55
C GLY A 223 6.75 19.26 -22.67
N ALA A 224 5.64 19.43 -21.97
CA ALA A 224 4.49 18.56 -22.10
C ALA A 224 3.97 18.54 -23.54
N GLY A 225 3.48 17.38 -24.00
CA GLY A 225 3.00 17.16 -25.36
C GLY A 225 4.10 16.90 -26.40
N ILE A 226 5.36 17.05 -26.06
CA ILE A 226 6.50 16.67 -26.92
C ILE A 226 7.05 15.33 -26.43
N ASP A 227 6.93 14.32 -27.24
CA ASP A 227 7.37 12.98 -26.91
C ASP A 227 8.18 12.31 -28.02
N PHE A 228 8.90 11.30 -27.66
CA PHE A 228 9.58 10.38 -28.57
C PHE A 228 9.42 8.95 -28.08
N SER A 229 9.80 7.98 -28.89
CA SER A 229 9.76 6.57 -28.56
C SER A 229 11.15 6.01 -28.34
N SER A 230 11.37 5.27 -27.25
CA SER A 230 12.67 4.63 -27.02
C SER A 230 12.92 3.39 -27.89
N ASP A 231 11.89 2.87 -28.51
CA ASP A 231 11.88 1.67 -29.38
C ASP A 231 11.78 2.01 -30.88
N GLU A 232 11.86 3.30 -31.24
CA GLU A 232 11.80 3.80 -32.62
C GLU A 232 12.97 4.74 -32.90
N THR A 233 13.25 5.00 -34.17
CA THR A 233 14.33 5.89 -34.62
C THR A 233 13.83 7.27 -35.07
N GLY A 234 12.55 7.54 -34.90
CA GLY A 234 11.92 8.81 -35.26
C GLY A 234 12.40 9.97 -34.40
N ALA A 235 12.34 11.19 -34.94
CA ALA A 235 12.55 12.40 -34.16
C ALA A 235 11.40 12.62 -33.16
N GLU A 236 11.64 13.46 -32.15
CA GLU A 236 10.58 13.95 -31.27
C GLU A 236 9.49 14.68 -32.05
N ALA A 237 8.26 14.55 -31.59
CA ALA A 237 7.09 15.15 -32.23
C ALA A 237 6.01 15.51 -31.21
N THR A 238 5.08 16.34 -31.63
CA THR A 238 3.87 16.58 -30.84
C THR A 238 2.99 15.32 -30.86
N GLY A 239 2.94 14.59 -29.76
CA GLY A 239 2.20 13.33 -29.62
C GLY A 239 1.07 13.37 -28.60
N ASN A 240 1.10 14.35 -27.68
CA ASN A 240 0.14 14.53 -26.59
C ASN A 240 -0.07 13.28 -25.70
N ASN A 241 0.90 12.35 -25.66
CA ASN A 241 0.79 11.17 -24.81
C ASN A 241 0.90 11.55 -23.31
N CYS A 242 1.59 12.65 -23.01
CA CYS A 242 1.51 13.37 -21.75
C CYS A 242 1.41 14.87 -22.07
N SER A 243 0.20 15.44 -22.00
CA SER A 243 -0.08 16.80 -22.46
C SER A 243 0.04 17.87 -21.37
N ALA A 244 0.10 17.48 -20.10
CA ALA A 244 0.33 18.37 -18.96
C ALA A 244 0.88 17.59 -17.75
N PHE A 245 1.74 18.25 -16.97
CA PHE A 245 2.20 17.77 -15.66
C PHE A 245 1.39 18.46 -14.55
N HIS A 246 1.02 17.72 -13.50
CA HIS A 246 0.22 18.18 -12.38
C HIS A 246 0.86 17.82 -11.04
N PRO A 247 0.49 18.46 -9.92
CA PRO A 247 1.11 18.23 -8.60
C PRO A 247 1.09 16.77 -8.11
N ASP A 248 0.18 15.92 -8.63
CA ASP A 248 0.06 14.50 -8.28
C ASP A 248 -0.14 13.63 -9.52
N GLY A 249 0.49 13.97 -10.64
CA GLY A 249 0.33 13.17 -11.85
C GLY A 249 0.43 13.95 -13.16
N PHE A 250 -0.27 13.47 -14.17
CA PHE A 250 -0.21 14.04 -15.52
C PHE A 250 -1.54 13.91 -16.28
N THR A 251 -1.72 14.69 -17.32
CA THR A 251 -2.81 14.48 -18.29
C THR A 251 -2.30 13.59 -19.43
N ASN A 252 -2.86 12.40 -19.57
CA ASN A 252 -2.59 11.53 -20.71
C ASN A 252 -3.48 11.89 -21.90
N GLY A 253 -3.13 11.35 -23.06
CA GLY A 253 -3.89 11.51 -24.30
C GLY A 253 -3.21 10.76 -25.44
N GLY A 254 -3.57 11.12 -26.68
CA GLY A 254 -2.98 10.47 -27.86
C GLY A 254 -3.14 8.94 -27.83
N ASN A 255 -2.09 8.25 -28.23
CA ASN A 255 -2.05 6.78 -28.28
C ASN A 255 -1.81 6.12 -26.90
N SER A 256 -1.83 6.90 -25.84
CA SER A 256 -1.64 6.42 -24.45
C SER A 256 -2.95 6.34 -23.66
N ASP A 257 -4.11 6.42 -24.35
CA ASP A 257 -5.44 6.33 -23.72
C ASP A 257 -6.46 5.58 -24.59
N ASP A 258 -6.04 4.65 -25.45
CA ASP A 258 -6.97 3.87 -26.26
C ASP A 258 -7.96 3.11 -25.38
N SER A 259 -9.25 3.23 -25.71
CA SER A 259 -10.33 2.68 -24.91
C SER A 259 -10.21 1.16 -24.75
N GLY A 260 -10.24 0.70 -23.50
CA GLY A 260 -10.17 -0.71 -23.15
C GLY A 260 -8.74 -1.25 -22.94
N ASP A 261 -7.72 -0.49 -23.30
CA ASP A 261 -6.34 -0.88 -23.10
C ASP A 261 -5.84 -0.61 -21.68
N SER A 262 -4.83 -1.31 -21.27
CA SER A 262 -4.18 -1.16 -19.96
C SER A 262 -2.79 -0.59 -20.12
N TYR A 263 -2.45 0.38 -19.31
CA TYR A 263 -1.18 1.09 -19.36
C TYR A 263 -0.43 1.03 -18.03
N VAL A 264 0.87 1.24 -18.10
CA VAL A 264 1.73 1.60 -16.98
C VAL A 264 2.45 2.90 -17.33
N ALA A 265 2.57 3.80 -16.37
CA ALA A 265 3.40 4.99 -16.46
C ALA A 265 4.43 4.95 -15.32
N TRP A 266 5.69 5.04 -15.68
CA TRP A 266 6.79 5.28 -14.76
C TRP A 266 7.06 6.78 -14.75
N ASN A 267 7.16 7.35 -13.54
CA ASN A 267 7.22 8.79 -13.31
C ASN A 267 8.45 9.11 -12.46
N TRP A 268 9.19 10.14 -12.84
CA TRP A 268 10.35 10.60 -12.08
C TRP A 268 10.21 12.09 -11.75
N ASP A 269 10.59 12.44 -10.51
CA ASP A 269 10.80 13.81 -10.06
C ASP A 269 12.27 14.17 -10.28
N MET A 270 12.55 15.02 -11.23
CA MET A 270 13.91 15.52 -11.50
C MET A 270 14.21 16.80 -10.71
N GLY A 271 13.25 17.26 -9.91
CA GLY A 271 13.36 18.43 -9.04
C GLY A 271 13.54 19.78 -9.76
N GLY A 272 13.16 20.83 -9.07
CA GLY A 272 13.49 22.20 -9.44
C GLY A 272 12.92 22.69 -10.77
N SER A 273 13.72 23.46 -11.49
CA SER A 273 13.41 24.08 -12.77
C SER A 273 14.52 23.84 -13.79
N ASN A 274 14.21 24.05 -15.06
CA ASN A 274 15.21 24.00 -16.13
C ASN A 274 16.32 25.04 -15.89
N ALA A 275 17.57 24.64 -16.04
CA ALA A 275 18.74 25.49 -15.89
C ALA A 275 19.70 25.27 -17.05
N THR A 276 20.46 26.34 -17.41
CA THR A 276 21.58 26.23 -18.33
C THR A 276 22.77 25.61 -17.61
N ASN A 277 23.39 24.60 -18.20
CA ASN A 277 24.56 23.93 -17.67
C ASN A 277 25.76 24.11 -18.64
N THR A 278 26.86 24.66 -18.13
CA THR A 278 28.07 24.91 -18.85
C THR A 278 29.25 24.09 -18.35
N ALA A 279 29.03 23.09 -17.52
CA ALA A 279 30.08 22.24 -16.93
C ALA A 279 30.75 21.30 -17.97
N GLY A 280 30.12 21.10 -19.14
CA GLY A 280 30.73 20.38 -20.26
C GLY A 280 31.28 21.30 -21.35
N SER A 281 31.87 20.73 -22.40
CA SER A 281 32.27 21.48 -23.61
C SER A 281 31.07 21.89 -24.47
N ILE A 282 29.90 21.27 -24.26
CA ILE A 282 28.60 21.63 -24.84
C ILE A 282 27.76 22.27 -23.75
N THR A 283 27.23 23.46 -24.02
CA THR A 283 26.18 24.04 -23.18
C THR A 283 24.92 23.25 -23.36
N SER A 284 24.29 22.82 -22.24
CA SER A 284 23.06 22.01 -22.19
C SER A 284 22.00 22.71 -21.39
N THR A 285 20.76 22.25 -21.56
CA THR A 285 19.68 22.57 -20.64
C THR A 285 19.39 21.32 -19.78
N VAL A 286 19.41 21.53 -18.46
CA VAL A 286 19.25 20.43 -17.50
C VAL A 286 18.06 20.70 -16.59
N ARG A 287 17.41 19.62 -16.14
CA ARG A 287 16.59 19.57 -14.94
C ARG A 287 17.14 18.42 -14.10
N ALA A 288 17.61 18.73 -12.89
CA ALA A 288 18.36 17.77 -12.09
C ALA A 288 17.94 17.85 -10.62
N SER A 289 17.73 16.68 -10.01
CA SER A 289 17.58 16.51 -8.58
C SER A 289 18.83 15.84 -8.01
N THR A 290 19.66 16.58 -7.29
CA THR A 290 20.81 16.02 -6.58
C THR A 290 20.36 15.16 -5.40
N THR A 291 19.18 15.44 -4.82
CA THR A 291 18.57 14.63 -3.76
C THR A 291 18.24 13.23 -4.23
N TYR A 292 17.68 13.09 -5.43
CA TYR A 292 17.28 11.79 -5.97
C TYR A 292 18.30 11.18 -6.94
N GLY A 293 19.35 11.95 -7.30
CA GLY A 293 20.40 11.50 -8.21
C GLY A 293 19.93 11.31 -9.65
N GLN A 294 18.96 12.10 -10.11
CA GLN A 294 18.30 11.98 -11.40
C GLN A 294 18.36 13.29 -12.18
N SER A 295 18.55 13.23 -13.50
CA SER A 295 18.52 14.42 -14.34
C SER A 295 18.06 14.13 -15.76
N ILE A 296 17.46 15.15 -16.39
CA ILE A 296 17.17 15.22 -17.81
C ILE A 296 18.11 16.25 -18.42
N VAL A 297 18.76 15.89 -19.51
CA VAL A 297 19.70 16.78 -20.19
C VAL A 297 19.39 16.83 -21.67
N THR A 298 19.19 18.04 -22.19
CA THR A 298 19.06 18.29 -23.63
C THR A 298 20.25 19.10 -24.12
N TYR A 299 20.78 18.75 -25.29
CA TYR A 299 21.93 19.42 -25.91
C TYR A 299 21.92 19.25 -27.42
N THR A 300 22.68 20.11 -28.11
CA THR A 300 22.90 19.97 -29.56
C THR A 300 24.27 19.34 -29.80
N GLY A 301 24.31 18.21 -30.46
CA GLY A 301 25.55 17.52 -30.81
C GLY A 301 26.40 18.34 -31.76
N THR A 302 27.74 18.24 -31.63
CA THR A 302 28.73 18.98 -32.44
C THR A 302 29.29 18.13 -33.59
N GLY A 303 28.98 16.83 -33.65
CA GLY A 303 29.57 15.89 -34.59
C GLY A 303 31.00 15.45 -34.20
N SER A 304 31.51 15.86 -33.04
CA SER A 304 32.81 15.54 -32.51
C SER A 304 32.74 15.08 -31.06
N VAL A 305 33.75 14.46 -30.53
CA VAL A 305 33.85 14.08 -29.11
C VAL A 305 33.73 15.34 -28.25
N ALA A 306 32.79 15.31 -27.33
CA ALA A 306 32.45 16.43 -26.47
C ALA A 306 31.98 15.93 -25.09
N THR A 307 31.90 16.81 -24.10
CA THR A 307 31.35 16.54 -22.77
C THR A 307 30.13 17.39 -22.53
N VAL A 308 29.16 16.81 -21.82
CA VAL A 308 27.90 17.46 -21.45
C VAL A 308 27.74 17.39 -19.94
N GLY A 309 27.43 18.52 -19.31
CA GLY A 309 27.14 18.56 -17.86
C GLY A 309 25.75 17.99 -17.57
N HIS A 310 25.67 17.12 -16.56
CA HIS A 310 24.42 16.45 -16.16
C HIS A 310 23.74 17.06 -14.94
N GLY A 311 24.38 18.01 -14.24
CA GLY A 311 23.79 18.71 -13.09
C GLY A 311 23.68 17.91 -11.79
N LEU A 312 24.25 16.71 -11.71
CA LEU A 312 24.29 15.88 -10.50
C LEU A 312 25.61 16.07 -9.76
N ASP A 313 25.62 15.78 -8.44
CA ASP A 313 26.82 15.90 -7.58
C ASP A 313 27.80 14.75 -7.78
N SER A 314 27.38 13.65 -8.39
CA SER A 314 28.22 12.49 -8.68
C SER A 314 27.97 11.96 -10.09
N ALA A 315 28.90 11.18 -10.63
CA ALA A 315 28.77 10.56 -11.94
C ALA A 315 27.52 9.62 -11.96
N PRO A 316 26.68 9.70 -13.00
CA PRO A 316 25.51 8.83 -13.11
C PRO A 316 25.95 7.36 -13.32
N ASN A 317 25.21 6.43 -12.72
CA ASN A 317 25.40 4.99 -12.92
C ASN A 317 24.75 4.48 -14.22
N MET A 318 23.80 5.25 -14.77
CA MET A 318 23.08 4.95 -15.99
C MET A 318 22.88 6.24 -16.80
N VAL A 319 23.08 6.16 -18.11
CA VAL A 319 22.81 7.21 -19.10
C VAL A 319 21.96 6.64 -20.24
#